data_bd58afe2d2c90639a3142d94bb487bd2
#
_entry.id   bd58afe2d2c90639a3142d94bb487bd2
#
_cell.length_a   1.000
_cell.length_b   1.000
_cell.length_c   1.000
_cell.angle_alpha   90.00
_cell.angle_beta   90.00
_cell.angle_gamma   90.00
#
_symmetry.space_group_name_H-M   'P 1'
#
loop_
_entity.id
_entity.type
_entity.pdbx_description
1 polymer ?
#
loop_
_entity_poly.entity_id
_entity_poly.type
_entity_poly.pdbx_seq_one_letter_code
_entity_poly.pdbx_strand_id
1 'polypeptide(L)'
;MSPLARWVRTHPHAAPWLRLALSLVLLALVTLEGVVLAARPSLPHAALWASGILVCLSAVPWPAVPLLTRAWFAAAVSWTVTLLLIFGNHPLAVWGAGEAVALLVLLSQVILRAPARTAAVLGPLLGLGCMAVPARDADPGRFTLLFSVLAVVVGAYSVLLRLQATQRVLDLRAVRTAERLELARELHDLVAHHVTGIVVEARAARFTQVSAERAAEVLGRIETAGDEALGSMRRLVKILRDTDDGATPATTAPVAGLADIRGLTERFSRTGPPVVLSIENGLQELLPAHVAATAHRIVLEALTNTAKHAATATAVRVTLRTVPAGLEVRIADDGGRPARLSEKARGGGYGLAGMAERAEVLGGHLTAGPSPEGGWAVTAVLPL
;
A
#
# COMPACT_ATOMS: atom_id res chain seq x y z
N MET A 1 -6.89 1.08 10.91
CA MET A 1 -7.86 0.23 10.17
C MET A 1 -8.72 -0.54 11.15
N SER A 2 -10.04 -0.50 11.00
CA SER A 2 -10.97 -1.26 11.86
C SER A 2 -10.71 -2.78 11.70
N PRO A 3 -11.00 -3.61 12.73
CA PRO A 3 -10.91 -5.06 12.62
C PRO A 3 -11.71 -5.60 11.44
N LEU A 4 -12.87 -4.98 11.14
CA LEU A 4 -13.70 -5.27 9.98
C LEU A 4 -13.00 -4.96 8.64
N ALA A 5 -12.25 -3.86 8.54
CA ALA A 5 -11.50 -3.51 7.33
C ALA A 5 -10.27 -4.42 7.12
N ARG A 6 -9.72 -4.99 8.18
CA ARG A 6 -8.68 -6.03 8.12
C ARG A 6 -9.29 -7.36 7.68
N TRP A 7 -10.40 -7.75 8.33
CA TRP A 7 -11.13 -8.97 8.00
C TRP A 7 -11.63 -8.97 6.55
N VAL A 8 -12.16 -7.85 6.04
CA VAL A 8 -12.58 -7.70 4.63
C VAL A 8 -11.41 -7.79 3.64
N ARG A 9 -10.18 -7.36 4.03
CA ARG A 9 -8.98 -7.52 3.20
C ARG A 9 -8.45 -8.95 3.18
N THR A 10 -8.50 -9.63 4.32
CA THR A 10 -8.10 -11.04 4.41
C THR A 10 -9.13 -11.98 3.79
N HIS A 11 -10.38 -11.48 3.58
CA HIS A 11 -11.48 -12.22 2.97
C HIS A 11 -12.09 -11.41 1.81
N PRO A 12 -11.40 -11.31 0.66
CA PRO A 12 -11.87 -10.52 -0.48
C PRO A 12 -13.26 -10.95 -0.97
N HIS A 13 -13.62 -12.21 -0.75
CA HIS A 13 -14.95 -12.75 -1.06
C HIS A 13 -16.06 -12.32 -0.08
N ALA A 14 -15.74 -11.81 1.11
CA ALA A 14 -16.74 -11.38 2.08
C ALA A 14 -17.34 -10.00 1.78
N ALA A 15 -16.60 -9.13 1.10
CA ALA A 15 -17.07 -7.79 0.72
C ALA A 15 -18.32 -7.81 -0.18
N PRO A 16 -18.44 -8.67 -1.21
CA PRO A 16 -19.65 -8.79 -2.01
C PRO A 16 -20.83 -9.36 -1.22
N TRP A 17 -20.60 -10.33 -0.31
CA TRP A 17 -21.65 -10.90 0.52
C TRP A 17 -22.25 -9.89 1.52
N LEU A 18 -21.41 -9.05 2.14
CA LEU A 18 -21.89 -8.00 3.01
C LEU A 18 -22.72 -6.96 2.26
N ARG A 19 -22.33 -6.61 1.04
CA ARG A 19 -23.13 -5.71 0.18
C ARG A 19 -24.45 -6.35 -0.17
N LEU A 20 -24.44 -7.62 -0.56
CA LEU A 20 -25.65 -8.37 -0.90
C LEU A 20 -26.59 -8.45 0.31
N ALA A 21 -26.10 -8.80 1.49
CA ALA A 21 -26.89 -8.86 2.72
C ALA A 21 -27.54 -7.50 3.05
N LEU A 22 -26.75 -6.41 3.00
CA LEU A 22 -27.28 -5.06 3.18
C LEU A 22 -28.37 -4.72 2.17
N SER A 23 -28.13 -5.02 0.88
CA SER A 23 -29.09 -4.75 -0.18
C SER A 23 -30.39 -5.54 0.01
N LEU A 24 -30.30 -6.81 0.42
CA LEU A 24 -31.46 -7.66 0.70
C LEU A 24 -32.27 -7.14 1.88
N VAL A 25 -31.62 -6.72 2.97
CA VAL A 25 -32.29 -6.15 4.15
C VAL A 25 -33.03 -4.86 3.78
N LEU A 26 -32.36 -3.93 3.08
CA LEU A 26 -32.98 -2.69 2.64
C LEU A 26 -34.14 -2.93 1.68
N LEU A 27 -33.97 -3.85 0.73
CA LEU A 27 -35.02 -4.26 -0.21
C LEU A 27 -36.23 -4.84 0.55
N ALA A 28 -36.00 -5.73 1.52
CA ALA A 28 -37.07 -6.33 2.29
C ALA A 28 -37.87 -5.27 3.07
N LEU A 29 -37.18 -4.28 3.68
CA LEU A 29 -37.83 -3.19 4.42
C LEU A 29 -38.68 -2.33 3.46
N VAL A 30 -38.14 -1.91 2.32
CA VAL A 30 -38.85 -1.07 1.34
C VAL A 30 -40.04 -1.82 0.71
N THR A 31 -39.90 -3.12 0.43
CA THR A 31 -41.00 -3.92 -0.11
C THR A 31 -42.12 -4.11 0.92
N LEU A 32 -41.77 -4.37 2.20
CA LEU A 32 -42.72 -4.49 3.29
C LEU A 32 -43.52 -3.18 3.46
N GLU A 33 -42.84 -2.03 3.45
CA GLU A 33 -43.47 -0.71 3.47
C GLU A 33 -44.38 -0.50 2.28
N GLY A 34 -43.93 -0.85 1.07
CA GLY A 34 -44.72 -0.74 -0.16
C GLY A 34 -46.01 -1.54 -0.10
N VAL A 35 -46.00 -2.76 0.46
CA VAL A 35 -47.20 -3.59 0.63
C VAL A 35 -48.21 -2.91 1.59
N VAL A 36 -47.71 -2.35 2.70
CA VAL A 36 -48.61 -1.66 3.68
C VAL A 36 -49.17 -0.37 3.09
N LEU A 37 -48.37 0.40 2.33
CA LEU A 37 -48.82 1.64 1.68
C LEU A 37 -49.78 1.41 0.53
N ALA A 38 -49.66 0.29 -0.19
CA ALA A 38 -50.56 -0.08 -1.28
C ALA A 38 -52.03 -0.29 -0.83
N ALA A 39 -52.23 -0.58 0.45
CA ALA A 39 -53.56 -0.74 1.03
C ALA A 39 -54.38 0.56 1.04
N ARG A 40 -53.68 1.73 1.03
CA ARG A 40 -54.35 3.06 1.04
C ARG A 40 -53.58 4.04 0.13
N PRO A 41 -53.71 3.91 -1.21
CA PRO A 41 -52.90 4.72 -2.12
C PRO A 41 -53.27 6.20 -2.00
N SER A 42 -52.24 7.05 -1.79
CA SER A 42 -52.32 8.51 -1.78
C SER A 42 -51.02 9.12 -2.25
N LEU A 43 -51.01 10.39 -2.65
CA LEU A 43 -49.80 11.09 -3.04
C LEU A 43 -48.75 11.14 -1.90
N PRO A 44 -49.09 11.42 -0.61
CA PRO A 44 -48.15 11.34 0.50
C PRO A 44 -47.53 9.94 0.67
N HIS A 45 -48.31 8.87 0.55
CA HIS A 45 -47.81 7.48 0.63
C HIS A 45 -46.85 7.14 -0.52
N ALA A 46 -47.16 7.59 -1.75
CA ALA A 46 -46.27 7.39 -2.91
C ALA A 46 -44.95 8.17 -2.73
N ALA A 47 -44.99 9.40 -2.21
CA ALA A 47 -43.80 10.20 -1.94
C ALA A 47 -42.91 9.57 -0.85
N LEU A 48 -43.50 9.03 0.22
CA LEU A 48 -42.78 8.32 1.27
C LEU A 48 -42.06 7.08 0.72
N TRP A 49 -42.76 6.27 -0.06
CA TRP A 49 -42.19 5.05 -0.63
C TRP A 49 -41.07 5.34 -1.64
N ALA A 50 -41.27 6.35 -2.50
CA ALA A 50 -40.25 6.79 -3.44
C ALA A 50 -38.98 7.29 -2.73
N SER A 51 -39.14 8.10 -1.67
CA SER A 51 -38.04 8.55 -0.80
C SER A 51 -37.29 7.36 -0.19
N GLY A 52 -38.00 6.39 0.38
CA GLY A 52 -37.41 5.18 0.94
C GLY A 52 -36.56 4.42 -0.08
N ILE A 53 -37.06 4.22 -1.30
CA ILE A 53 -36.30 3.58 -2.39
C ILE A 53 -35.02 4.36 -2.72
N LEU A 54 -35.13 5.67 -2.94
CA LEU A 54 -34.01 6.52 -3.32
C LEU A 54 -32.91 6.57 -2.26
N VAL A 55 -33.31 6.67 -0.99
CA VAL A 55 -32.36 6.70 0.14
C VAL A 55 -31.72 5.32 0.35
N CYS A 56 -32.50 4.23 0.26
CA CYS A 56 -31.95 2.86 0.33
C CYS A 56 -30.96 2.57 -0.78
N LEU A 57 -31.26 2.95 -2.03
CA LEU A 57 -30.32 2.83 -3.14
C LEU A 57 -29.04 3.63 -2.92
N SER A 58 -29.15 4.80 -2.28
CA SER A 58 -27.99 5.64 -1.93
C SER A 58 -27.10 5.02 -0.86
N ALA A 59 -27.65 4.18 0.04
CA ALA A 59 -26.89 3.51 1.10
C ALA A 59 -26.05 2.34 0.56
N VAL A 60 -26.44 1.74 -0.55
CA VAL A 60 -25.70 0.64 -1.19
C VAL A 60 -24.43 1.20 -1.87
N PRO A 61 -23.24 0.59 -1.66
CA PRO A 61 -22.00 1.06 -2.28
C PRO A 61 -21.96 0.78 -3.78
N TRP A 62 -22.13 1.80 -4.60
CA TRP A 62 -21.96 1.74 -6.06
C TRP A 62 -20.56 2.20 -6.43
N PRO A 63 -19.79 1.46 -7.25
CA PRO A 63 -18.43 1.86 -7.62
C PRO A 63 -18.40 3.16 -8.46
N ALA A 64 -19.46 3.40 -9.26
CA ALA A 64 -19.55 4.57 -10.14
C ALA A 64 -19.94 5.88 -9.41
N VAL A 65 -20.50 5.82 -8.20
CA VAL A 65 -21.01 7.01 -7.50
C VAL A 65 -20.27 7.24 -6.19
N PRO A 66 -19.58 8.38 -6.01
CA PRO A 66 -18.86 8.72 -4.78
C PRO A 66 -19.77 8.72 -3.54
N LEU A 67 -19.23 8.30 -2.40
CA LEU A 67 -19.96 8.26 -1.13
C LEU A 67 -20.60 9.61 -0.77
N LEU A 68 -19.86 10.70 -0.94
CA LEU A 68 -20.35 12.04 -0.57
C LEU A 68 -21.55 12.46 -1.41
N THR A 69 -21.53 12.22 -2.72
CA THR A 69 -22.65 12.52 -3.61
C THR A 69 -23.91 11.76 -3.18
N ARG A 70 -23.78 10.45 -2.89
CA ARG A 70 -24.88 9.61 -2.41
C ARG A 70 -25.44 10.08 -1.08
N ALA A 71 -24.56 10.46 -0.15
CA ALA A 71 -24.96 10.89 1.18
C ALA A 71 -25.65 12.27 1.16
N TRP A 72 -25.17 13.22 0.36
CA TRP A 72 -25.85 14.51 0.15
C TRP A 72 -27.19 14.35 -0.53
N PHE A 73 -27.27 13.50 -1.55
CA PHE A 73 -28.53 13.20 -2.24
C PHE A 73 -29.55 12.58 -1.28
N ALA A 74 -29.14 11.56 -0.51
CA ALA A 74 -30.00 10.92 0.47
C ALA A 74 -30.50 11.89 1.55
N ALA A 75 -29.61 12.74 2.04
CA ALA A 75 -30.00 13.79 3.00
C ALA A 75 -31.00 14.78 2.40
N ALA A 76 -30.75 15.26 1.17
CA ALA A 76 -31.66 16.20 0.50
C ALA A 76 -33.05 15.58 0.29
N VAL A 77 -33.12 14.35 -0.26
CA VAL A 77 -34.39 13.65 -0.48
C VAL A 77 -35.14 13.44 0.83
N SER A 78 -34.48 12.89 1.86
CA SER A 78 -35.07 12.60 3.15
C SER A 78 -35.62 13.85 3.84
N TRP A 79 -34.81 14.92 3.89
CA TRP A 79 -35.24 16.18 4.50
C TRP A 79 -36.38 16.86 3.72
N THR A 80 -36.35 16.86 2.40
CA THR A 80 -37.42 17.44 1.54
C THR A 80 -38.74 16.74 1.83
N VAL A 81 -38.78 15.40 1.79
CA VAL A 81 -39.99 14.63 2.03
C VAL A 81 -40.45 14.78 3.49
N THR A 82 -39.55 14.78 4.47
CA THR A 82 -39.88 15.01 5.88
C THR A 82 -40.58 16.36 6.07
N LEU A 83 -39.98 17.42 5.55
CA LEU A 83 -40.57 18.76 5.69
C LEU A 83 -41.92 18.88 4.98
N LEU A 84 -42.05 18.35 3.76
CA LEU A 84 -43.33 18.35 3.03
C LEU A 84 -44.45 17.62 3.77
N LEU A 85 -44.15 16.48 4.39
CA LEU A 85 -45.13 15.69 5.13
C LEU A 85 -45.53 16.35 6.46
N ILE A 86 -44.56 16.88 7.22
CA ILE A 86 -44.81 17.56 8.48
C ILE A 86 -45.61 18.86 8.27
N PHE A 87 -45.16 19.73 7.36
CA PHE A 87 -45.85 21.00 7.08
C PHE A 87 -47.19 20.81 6.34
N GLY A 88 -47.31 19.72 5.54
CA GLY A 88 -48.55 19.35 4.90
C GLY A 88 -49.63 18.78 5.85
N ASN A 89 -49.30 18.56 7.10
CA ASN A 89 -50.16 17.96 8.12
C ASN A 89 -50.82 16.63 7.67
N HIS A 90 -49.98 15.76 7.06
CA HIS A 90 -50.37 14.44 6.58
C HIS A 90 -49.78 13.34 7.49
N PRO A 91 -50.37 13.04 8.65
CA PRO A 91 -49.91 11.95 9.49
C PRO A 91 -50.11 10.62 8.75
N LEU A 92 -49.07 9.80 8.69
CA LEU A 92 -49.06 8.53 8.00
C LEU A 92 -49.05 7.39 9.01
N ALA A 93 -49.64 6.25 8.66
CA ALA A 93 -49.58 5.04 9.48
C ALA A 93 -48.24 4.27 9.32
N VAL A 94 -47.36 4.73 8.41
CA VAL A 94 -46.04 4.18 8.13
C VAL A 94 -45.09 5.34 7.96
N TRP A 95 -43.88 5.28 8.52
CA TRP A 95 -42.98 6.42 8.64
C TRP A 95 -41.65 6.28 7.87
N GLY A 96 -41.34 5.12 7.26
CA GLY A 96 -40.13 4.92 6.48
C GLY A 96 -38.97 4.24 7.23
N ALA A 97 -39.20 3.04 7.77
CA ALA A 97 -38.20 2.28 8.51
C ALA A 97 -36.96 1.94 7.66
N GLY A 98 -37.17 1.60 6.38
CA GLY A 98 -36.10 1.34 5.42
C GLY A 98 -35.24 2.57 5.20
N GLU A 99 -35.85 3.75 5.09
CA GLU A 99 -35.16 5.03 4.95
C GLU A 99 -34.30 5.35 6.20
N ALA A 100 -34.85 5.17 7.40
CA ALA A 100 -34.11 5.42 8.64
C ALA A 100 -32.90 4.49 8.80
N VAL A 101 -33.03 3.20 8.49
CA VAL A 101 -31.91 2.25 8.49
C VAL A 101 -30.86 2.64 7.44
N ALA A 102 -31.28 3.05 6.24
CA ALA A 102 -30.36 3.50 5.19
C ALA A 102 -29.57 4.77 5.61
N LEU A 103 -30.23 5.73 6.30
CA LEU A 103 -29.57 6.92 6.86
C LEU A 103 -28.56 6.55 7.94
N LEU A 104 -28.82 5.57 8.82
CA LEU A 104 -27.85 5.06 9.78
C LEU A 104 -26.62 4.44 9.13
N VAL A 105 -26.84 3.68 8.07
CA VAL A 105 -25.73 3.09 7.28
C VAL A 105 -24.89 4.19 6.63
N LEU A 106 -25.52 5.21 6.04
CA LEU A 106 -24.81 6.36 5.44
C LEU A 106 -24.09 7.18 6.50
N LEU A 107 -24.71 7.42 7.68
CA LEU A 107 -24.08 8.08 8.82
C LEU A 107 -22.76 7.38 9.19
N SER A 108 -22.80 6.08 9.38
CA SER A 108 -21.61 5.29 9.72
C SER A 108 -20.55 5.36 8.60
N GLN A 109 -20.96 5.21 7.33
CA GLN A 109 -20.03 5.28 6.19
C GLN A 109 -19.35 6.66 6.07
N VAL A 110 -20.11 7.75 6.25
CA VAL A 110 -19.62 9.13 6.20
C VAL A 110 -18.64 9.40 7.34
N ILE A 111 -18.99 9.05 8.57
CA ILE A 111 -18.09 9.26 9.73
C ILE A 111 -16.78 8.49 9.54
N LEU A 112 -16.83 7.25 9.04
CA LEU A 112 -15.64 6.40 8.90
C LEU A 112 -14.74 6.76 7.71
N ARG A 113 -15.30 7.29 6.60
CA ARG A 113 -14.57 7.40 5.33
C ARG A 113 -14.44 8.82 4.78
N ALA A 114 -15.32 9.74 5.17
CA ALA A 114 -15.29 11.11 4.66
C ALA A 114 -14.18 11.96 5.31
N PRO A 115 -13.72 13.03 4.65
CA PRO A 115 -12.86 14.03 5.28
C PRO A 115 -13.52 14.61 6.55
N ALA A 116 -12.71 14.96 7.56
CA ALA A 116 -13.21 15.39 8.86
C ALA A 116 -14.20 16.57 8.76
N ARG A 117 -13.89 17.56 7.93
CA ARG A 117 -14.75 18.75 7.70
C ARG A 117 -16.12 18.37 7.13
N THR A 118 -16.15 17.48 6.16
CA THR A 118 -17.40 17.01 5.53
C THR A 118 -18.19 16.12 6.47
N ALA A 119 -17.53 15.23 7.23
CA ALA A 119 -18.18 14.39 8.21
C ALA A 119 -18.79 15.20 9.38
N ALA A 120 -18.18 16.33 9.76
CA ALA A 120 -18.68 17.22 10.80
C ALA A 120 -19.99 17.92 10.40
N VAL A 121 -20.27 18.12 9.11
CA VAL A 121 -21.52 18.71 8.64
C VAL A 121 -22.54 17.64 8.27
N LEU A 122 -22.12 16.67 7.45
CA LEU A 122 -23.04 15.67 6.91
C LEU A 122 -23.45 14.61 7.94
N GLY A 123 -22.59 14.32 8.92
CA GLY A 123 -22.89 13.40 10.02
C GLY A 123 -24.11 13.85 10.86
N PRO A 124 -24.08 15.04 11.46
CA PRO A 124 -25.25 15.58 12.15
C PRO A 124 -26.50 15.69 11.27
N LEU A 125 -26.36 16.09 9.99
CA LEU A 125 -27.49 16.20 9.06
C LEU A 125 -28.18 14.84 8.82
N LEU A 126 -27.41 13.77 8.62
CA LEU A 126 -27.93 12.40 8.48
C LEU A 126 -28.50 11.86 9.80
N GLY A 127 -27.84 12.13 10.92
CA GLY A 127 -28.29 11.72 12.25
C GLY A 127 -29.64 12.38 12.61
N LEU A 128 -29.74 13.68 12.43
CA LEU A 128 -31.00 14.42 12.65
C LEU A 128 -32.08 13.95 11.65
N GLY A 129 -31.73 13.66 10.39
CA GLY A 129 -32.66 13.07 9.43
C GLY A 129 -33.22 11.74 9.92
N CYS A 130 -32.34 10.87 10.44
CA CYS A 130 -32.75 9.59 11.02
C CYS A 130 -33.71 9.75 12.21
N MET A 131 -33.53 10.79 13.04
CA MET A 131 -34.43 11.12 14.16
C MET A 131 -35.79 11.71 13.69
N ALA A 132 -35.77 12.46 12.56
CA ALA A 132 -36.93 13.12 12.02
C ALA A 132 -37.82 12.21 11.18
N VAL A 133 -37.30 11.14 10.60
CA VAL A 133 -38.07 10.20 9.78
C VAL A 133 -39.25 9.57 10.54
N PRO A 134 -39.09 9.03 11.77
CA PRO A 134 -40.22 8.50 12.52
C PRO A 134 -41.24 9.54 12.98
N ALA A 135 -40.86 10.83 13.01
CA ALA A 135 -41.81 11.90 13.39
C ALA A 135 -42.92 12.13 12.32
N ARG A 136 -42.85 11.45 11.18
CA ARG A 136 -43.90 11.41 10.15
C ARG A 136 -45.10 10.54 10.55
N ASP A 137 -44.92 9.69 11.57
CA ASP A 137 -45.98 8.80 12.07
C ASP A 137 -47.07 9.57 12.85
N ALA A 138 -48.28 9.02 12.82
CA ALA A 138 -49.39 9.53 13.62
C ALA A 138 -49.16 9.38 15.15
N ASP A 139 -48.35 8.39 15.58
CA ASP A 139 -47.86 8.21 16.95
C ASP A 139 -46.32 8.18 17.00
N PRO A 140 -45.65 9.34 16.91
CA PRO A 140 -44.23 9.42 16.70
C PRO A 140 -43.37 8.98 17.88
N GLY A 141 -43.93 8.93 19.10
CA GLY A 141 -43.18 8.85 20.35
C GLY A 141 -42.24 7.65 20.48
N ARG A 142 -42.71 6.46 20.14
CA ARG A 142 -41.97 5.20 20.35
C ARG A 142 -40.79 5.04 19.43
N PHE A 143 -40.98 5.24 18.13
CA PHE A 143 -39.98 5.03 17.11
C PHE A 143 -38.97 6.18 17.03
N THR A 144 -39.41 7.41 17.30
CA THR A 144 -38.51 8.57 17.36
C THR A 144 -37.47 8.41 18.46
N LEU A 145 -37.86 7.98 19.67
CA LEU A 145 -36.92 7.70 20.74
C LEU A 145 -35.94 6.60 20.38
N LEU A 146 -36.44 5.48 19.82
CA LEU A 146 -35.61 4.34 19.42
C LEU A 146 -34.55 4.75 18.39
N PHE A 147 -34.95 5.42 17.30
CA PHE A 147 -34.04 5.80 16.24
C PHE A 147 -33.14 6.98 16.64
N SER A 148 -33.56 7.84 17.58
CA SER A 148 -32.69 8.85 18.19
C SER A 148 -31.53 8.19 18.97
N VAL A 149 -31.85 7.24 19.83
CA VAL A 149 -30.84 6.49 20.59
C VAL A 149 -29.92 5.73 19.63
N LEU A 150 -30.50 5.07 18.64
CA LEU A 150 -29.73 4.29 17.65
C LEU A 150 -28.79 5.18 16.81
N ALA A 151 -29.24 6.36 16.39
CA ALA A 151 -28.42 7.33 15.65
C ALA A 151 -27.23 7.83 16.50
N VAL A 152 -27.47 8.14 17.78
CA VAL A 152 -26.41 8.54 18.71
C VAL A 152 -25.43 7.40 18.94
N VAL A 153 -25.90 6.18 19.18
CA VAL A 153 -25.02 5.01 19.41
C VAL A 153 -24.19 4.70 18.18
N VAL A 154 -24.80 4.63 17.00
CA VAL A 154 -24.09 4.35 15.73
C VAL A 154 -23.12 5.48 15.42
N GLY A 155 -23.51 6.73 15.63
CA GLY A 155 -22.63 7.88 15.44
C GLY A 155 -21.43 7.85 16.37
N ALA A 156 -21.67 7.71 17.68
CA ALA A 156 -20.60 7.64 18.69
C ALA A 156 -19.65 6.45 18.45
N TYR A 157 -20.19 5.28 18.14
CA TYR A 157 -19.40 4.09 17.83
C TYR A 157 -18.55 4.29 16.56
N SER A 158 -19.12 4.91 15.52
CA SER A 158 -18.37 5.20 14.29
C SER A 158 -17.24 6.22 14.53
N VAL A 159 -17.47 7.24 15.36
CA VAL A 159 -16.43 8.18 15.79
C VAL A 159 -15.33 7.46 16.58
N LEU A 160 -15.69 6.62 17.53
CA LEU A 160 -14.73 5.83 18.30
C LEU A 160 -13.86 4.95 17.40
N LEU A 161 -14.47 4.23 16.45
CA LEU A 161 -13.72 3.42 15.48
C LEU A 161 -12.76 4.25 14.62
N ARG A 162 -13.19 5.46 14.21
CA ARG A 162 -12.34 6.38 13.46
C ARG A 162 -11.15 6.84 14.29
N LEU A 163 -11.36 7.24 15.55
CA LEU A 163 -10.29 7.66 16.46
C LEU A 163 -9.30 6.53 16.72
N GLN A 164 -9.78 5.32 16.99
CA GLN A 164 -8.93 4.14 17.16
C GLN A 164 -8.10 3.83 15.90
N ALA A 165 -8.69 3.96 14.71
CA ALA A 165 -7.98 3.76 13.47
C ALA A 165 -6.86 4.79 13.27
N THR A 166 -7.12 6.04 13.63
CA THR A 166 -6.13 7.13 13.56
C THR A 166 -5.00 6.92 14.57
N GLN A 167 -5.33 6.58 15.82
CA GLN A 167 -4.33 6.29 16.86
C GLN A 167 -3.40 5.14 16.45
N ARG A 168 -3.94 4.03 15.92
CA ARG A 168 -3.12 2.91 15.45
C ARG A 168 -2.13 3.31 14.35
N VAL A 169 -2.51 4.22 13.46
CA VAL A 169 -1.59 4.73 12.42
C VAL A 169 -0.47 5.56 13.05
N LEU A 170 -0.78 6.37 14.06
CA LEU A 170 0.22 7.17 14.79
C LEU A 170 1.16 6.27 15.60
N ASP A 171 0.64 5.27 16.29
CA ASP A 171 1.43 4.32 17.08
C ASP A 171 2.43 3.55 16.18
N LEU A 172 1.97 3.07 15.02
CA LEU A 172 2.85 2.40 14.05
C LEU A 172 3.95 3.34 13.52
N ARG A 173 3.65 4.62 13.35
CA ARG A 173 4.67 5.62 12.96
C ARG A 173 5.66 5.88 14.09
N ALA A 174 5.16 5.99 15.32
CA ALA A 174 6.02 6.20 16.50
C ALA A 174 6.99 5.04 16.72
N VAL A 175 6.51 3.79 16.60
CA VAL A 175 7.37 2.59 16.69
C VAL A 175 8.47 2.62 15.62
N ARG A 176 8.13 2.89 14.36
CA ARG A 176 9.13 3.00 13.28
C ARG A 176 10.15 4.10 13.52
N THR A 177 9.71 5.25 14.06
CA THR A 177 10.62 6.34 14.38
C THR A 177 11.57 5.97 15.53
N ALA A 178 11.07 5.26 16.55
CA ALA A 178 11.88 4.77 17.66
C ALA A 178 12.92 3.74 17.18
N GLU A 179 12.54 2.77 16.35
CA GLU A 179 13.47 1.82 15.71
C GLU A 179 14.58 2.52 14.93
N ARG A 180 14.23 3.55 14.14
CA ARG A 180 15.24 4.33 13.39
C ARG A 180 16.23 5.05 14.29
N LEU A 181 15.74 5.63 15.39
CA LEU A 181 16.60 6.31 16.37
C LEU A 181 17.54 5.33 17.09
N GLU A 182 17.05 4.15 17.40
CA GLU A 182 17.85 3.08 18.01
C GLU A 182 18.95 2.60 17.06
N LEU A 183 18.62 2.28 15.82
CA LEU A 183 19.59 1.92 14.79
C LEU A 183 20.61 3.04 14.52
N ALA A 184 20.18 4.32 14.56
CA ALA A 184 21.11 5.44 14.42
C ALA A 184 22.10 5.56 15.61
N ARG A 185 21.67 5.22 16.83
CA ARG A 185 22.56 5.15 17.99
C ARG A 185 23.55 3.99 17.86
N GLU A 186 23.08 2.79 17.51
CA GLU A 186 23.95 1.63 17.28
C GLU A 186 25.01 1.93 16.22
N LEU A 187 24.61 2.62 15.12
CA LEU A 187 25.55 3.10 14.11
C LEU A 187 26.59 4.05 14.67
N HIS A 188 26.17 5.02 15.48
CA HIS A 188 27.05 6.00 16.07
C HIS A 188 28.06 5.33 17.01
N ASP A 189 27.60 4.42 17.85
CA ASP A 189 28.44 3.70 18.81
C ASP A 189 29.44 2.78 18.09
N LEU A 190 29.03 2.10 17.04
CA LEU A 190 29.88 1.25 16.20
C LEU A 190 31.00 2.09 15.54
N VAL A 191 30.63 3.24 14.95
CA VAL A 191 31.56 4.15 14.28
C VAL A 191 32.56 4.73 15.33
N ALA A 192 32.04 5.20 16.46
CA ALA A 192 32.85 5.76 17.53
C ALA A 192 33.88 4.74 18.06
N HIS A 193 33.48 3.48 18.23
CA HIS A 193 34.33 2.38 18.65
C HIS A 193 35.50 2.14 17.68
N HIS A 194 35.20 1.98 16.39
CA HIS A 194 36.21 1.71 15.36
C HIS A 194 37.16 2.92 15.17
N VAL A 195 36.60 4.15 15.11
CA VAL A 195 37.41 5.36 14.96
C VAL A 195 38.32 5.53 16.17
N THR A 196 37.85 5.29 17.39
CA THR A 196 38.67 5.35 18.63
C THR A 196 39.79 4.33 18.56
N GLY A 197 39.53 3.09 18.13
CA GLY A 197 40.54 2.06 17.94
C GLY A 197 41.62 2.47 16.96
N ILE A 198 41.24 2.98 15.79
CA ILE A 198 42.16 3.49 14.75
C ILE A 198 43.05 4.63 15.31
N VAL A 199 42.45 5.59 16.03
CA VAL A 199 43.18 6.73 16.63
C VAL A 199 44.18 6.27 17.69
N VAL A 200 43.81 5.29 18.52
CA VAL A 200 44.69 4.72 19.54
C VAL A 200 45.89 4.01 18.89
N GLU A 201 45.64 3.17 17.87
CA GLU A 201 46.71 2.49 17.16
C GLU A 201 47.64 3.45 16.41
N ALA A 202 47.09 4.46 15.74
CA ALA A 202 47.86 5.49 15.06
C ALA A 202 48.71 6.32 16.05
N ARG A 203 48.18 6.63 17.24
CA ARG A 203 48.95 7.31 18.29
C ARG A 203 50.08 6.43 18.85
N ALA A 204 49.79 5.16 19.12
CA ALA A 204 50.81 4.23 19.63
C ALA A 204 51.97 4.08 18.62
N ALA A 205 51.69 4.02 17.34
CA ALA A 205 52.72 3.98 16.30
C ALA A 205 53.61 5.22 16.22
N ARG A 206 53.10 6.40 16.60
CA ARG A 206 53.87 7.67 16.61
C ARG A 206 54.84 7.80 17.80
N PHE A 207 54.52 7.16 18.92
CA PHE A 207 55.35 7.28 20.15
C PHE A 207 56.44 6.21 20.25
N THR A 208 56.40 5.17 19.45
CA THR A 208 57.41 4.11 19.43
C THR A 208 58.31 4.31 18.22
N GLN A 209 59.64 4.24 18.40
CA GLN A 209 60.58 4.15 17.27
C GLN A 209 60.43 2.77 16.63
N VAL A 210 59.51 2.65 15.66
CA VAL A 210 59.12 1.38 15.07
C VAL A 210 59.99 1.13 13.85
N SER A 211 60.46 -0.12 13.66
CA SER A 211 61.10 -0.51 12.39
C SER A 211 60.08 -0.40 11.24
N ALA A 212 60.58 -0.24 10.02
CA ALA A 212 59.70 -0.09 8.83
C ALA A 212 58.71 -1.25 8.68
N GLU A 213 59.10 -2.46 9.08
CA GLU A 213 58.24 -3.66 9.04
C GLU A 213 57.06 -3.58 10.04
N ARG A 214 57.35 -3.10 11.26
CA ARG A 214 56.31 -2.88 12.28
C ARG A 214 55.37 -1.73 11.94
N ALA A 215 55.87 -0.68 11.27
CA ALA A 215 55.04 0.42 10.77
C ALA A 215 54.05 -0.09 9.68
N ALA A 216 54.51 -0.94 8.77
CA ALA A 216 53.67 -1.57 7.76
C ALA A 216 52.56 -2.47 8.38
N GLU A 217 52.88 -3.21 9.44
CA GLU A 217 51.92 -4.05 10.16
C GLU A 217 50.83 -3.22 10.87
N VAL A 218 51.19 -2.09 11.50
CA VAL A 218 50.21 -1.19 12.14
C VAL A 218 49.30 -0.52 11.08
N LEU A 219 49.90 -0.07 9.97
CA LEU A 219 49.10 0.49 8.88
C LEU A 219 48.14 -0.52 8.29
N GLY A 220 48.53 -1.79 8.11
CA GLY A 220 47.63 -2.88 7.65
C GLY A 220 46.50 -3.16 8.63
N ARG A 221 46.73 -3.07 9.96
CA ARG A 221 45.65 -3.22 10.94
C ARG A 221 44.66 -2.05 10.89
N ILE A 222 45.15 -0.82 10.73
CA ILE A 222 44.30 0.38 10.57
C ILE A 222 43.44 0.28 9.31
N GLU A 223 44.02 -0.17 8.20
CA GLU A 223 43.31 -0.40 6.94
C GLU A 223 42.21 -1.44 7.12
N THR A 224 42.53 -2.58 7.74
CA THR A 224 41.55 -3.65 8.01
C THR A 224 40.41 -3.15 8.91
N ALA A 225 40.71 -2.45 9.99
CA ALA A 225 39.70 -1.88 10.90
C ALA A 225 38.82 -0.83 10.21
N GLY A 226 39.41 -0.03 9.30
CA GLY A 226 38.67 0.92 8.48
C GLY A 226 37.70 0.25 7.51
N ASP A 227 38.13 -0.79 6.83
CA ASP A 227 37.32 -1.57 5.88
C ASP A 227 36.16 -2.32 6.60
N GLU A 228 36.41 -2.88 7.77
CA GLU A 228 35.36 -3.51 8.60
C GLU A 228 34.31 -2.50 9.06
N ALA A 229 34.74 -1.30 9.52
CA ALA A 229 33.84 -0.22 9.89
C ALA A 229 32.96 0.22 8.72
N LEU A 230 33.57 0.49 7.56
CA LEU A 230 32.86 0.89 6.35
C LEU A 230 31.90 -0.22 5.85
N GLY A 231 32.31 -1.48 5.92
CA GLY A 231 31.49 -2.63 5.57
C GLY A 231 30.25 -2.75 6.48
N SER A 232 30.43 -2.54 7.78
CA SER A 232 29.34 -2.57 8.77
C SER A 232 28.37 -1.40 8.59
N MET A 233 28.89 -0.19 8.36
CA MET A 233 28.06 0.99 8.03
C MET A 233 27.21 0.77 6.76
N ARG A 234 27.81 0.23 5.70
CA ARG A 234 27.07 -0.06 4.45
C ARG A 234 25.95 -1.07 4.66
N ARG A 235 26.17 -2.10 5.50
CA ARG A 235 25.13 -3.09 5.83
C ARG A 235 23.97 -2.45 6.58
N LEU A 236 24.22 -1.64 7.60
CA LEU A 236 23.19 -0.98 8.41
C LEU A 236 22.42 0.08 7.61
N VAL A 237 23.11 0.88 6.79
CA VAL A 237 22.44 1.83 5.86
C VAL A 237 21.56 1.11 4.86
N LYS A 238 21.96 -0.08 4.39
CA LYS A 238 21.14 -0.90 3.52
C LYS A 238 19.88 -1.40 4.23
N ILE A 239 20.00 -1.89 5.47
CA ILE A 239 18.84 -2.32 6.29
C ILE A 239 17.86 -1.15 6.50
N LEU A 240 18.36 0.04 6.84
CA LEU A 240 17.53 1.25 7.00
C LEU A 240 16.79 1.61 5.69
N ARG A 241 17.43 1.45 4.56
CA ARG A 241 16.86 1.75 3.25
C ARG A 241 15.85 0.71 2.80
N ASP A 242 16.11 -0.57 3.03
CA ASP A 242 15.21 -1.68 2.71
C ASP A 242 13.94 -1.63 3.58
N THR A 243 14.04 -1.12 4.81
CA THR A 243 12.89 -0.88 5.70
C THR A 243 12.04 0.32 5.24
N ASP A 244 12.61 1.29 4.55
CA ASP A 244 11.90 2.46 3.99
C ASP A 244 11.18 2.11 2.66
N ASP A 245 11.77 1.27 1.83
CA ASP A 245 11.21 0.86 0.53
C ASP A 245 9.96 -0.04 0.67
N GLY A 246 9.71 -0.62 1.83
CA GLY A 246 8.50 -1.39 2.13
C GLY A 246 7.25 -0.57 2.47
N ALA A 247 7.33 0.76 2.61
CA ALA A 247 6.25 1.56 3.17
C ALA A 247 5.89 2.85 2.42
N THR A 248 6.55 3.18 1.32
CA THR A 248 6.18 4.37 0.54
C THR A 248 5.90 3.98 -0.91
N PRO A 249 4.68 4.22 -1.42
CA PRO A 249 4.56 4.38 -2.86
C PRO A 249 5.39 5.61 -3.20
N ALA A 250 6.39 5.43 -4.05
CA ALA A 250 7.28 6.47 -4.53
C ALA A 250 6.46 7.58 -5.23
N THR A 251 6.07 8.58 -4.46
CA THR A 251 5.52 9.84 -4.96
C THR A 251 6.65 10.86 -4.86
N THR A 252 7.45 10.98 -5.92
CA THR A 252 8.22 12.15 -6.39
C THR A 252 9.59 11.85 -7.01
N ALA A 253 9.95 10.58 -7.32
CA ALA A 253 10.97 10.36 -8.35
C ALA A 253 10.26 9.94 -9.64
N PRO A 254 10.69 10.38 -10.84
CA PRO A 254 10.15 9.85 -12.09
C PRO A 254 10.29 8.34 -12.04
N VAL A 255 9.17 7.64 -12.24
CA VAL A 255 9.13 6.17 -12.22
C VAL A 255 10.13 5.70 -13.28
N ALA A 256 11.21 5.04 -12.86
CA ALA A 256 12.22 4.53 -13.76
C ALA A 256 11.55 3.61 -14.78
N GLY A 257 11.58 4.03 -16.06
CA GLY A 257 10.95 3.33 -17.17
C GLY A 257 11.96 2.54 -18.01
N LEU A 258 11.51 1.98 -19.13
CA LEU A 258 12.39 1.30 -20.08
C LEU A 258 13.52 2.21 -20.64
N ALA A 259 13.24 3.53 -20.76
CA ALA A 259 14.24 4.52 -21.18
C ALA A 259 15.42 4.58 -20.19
N ASP A 260 15.16 4.41 -18.90
CA ASP A 260 16.20 4.43 -17.86
C ASP A 260 17.06 3.17 -17.89
N ILE A 261 16.53 2.02 -18.35
CA ILE A 261 17.31 0.79 -18.57
C ILE A 261 18.36 1.03 -19.66
N ARG A 262 18.02 1.75 -20.73
CA ARG A 262 18.99 2.12 -21.76
C ARG A 262 20.13 2.97 -21.20
N GLY A 263 19.79 4.03 -20.46
CA GLY A 263 20.79 4.88 -19.80
C GLY A 263 21.64 4.10 -18.78
N LEU A 264 21.07 3.12 -18.09
CA LEU A 264 21.78 2.24 -17.16
C LEU A 264 22.81 1.36 -17.88
N THR A 265 22.41 0.69 -18.97
CA THR A 265 23.29 -0.17 -19.75
C THR A 265 24.43 0.60 -20.45
N GLU A 266 24.14 1.82 -20.92
CA GLU A 266 25.17 2.71 -21.48
C GLU A 266 26.21 3.14 -20.44
N ARG A 267 25.75 3.51 -19.20
CA ARG A 267 26.68 3.85 -18.11
C ARG A 267 27.53 2.67 -17.70
N PHE A 268 26.95 1.48 -17.59
CA PHE A 268 27.70 0.27 -17.26
C PHE A 268 28.75 -0.07 -18.30
N SER A 269 28.43 0.05 -19.58
CA SER A 269 29.35 -0.21 -20.69
C SER A 269 30.57 0.73 -20.72
N ARG A 270 30.54 1.87 -20.03
CA ARG A 270 31.70 2.80 -19.96
C ARG A 270 32.74 2.35 -18.93
N THR A 271 32.35 1.58 -17.92
CA THR A 271 33.19 1.20 -16.78
C THR A 271 33.38 -0.30 -16.63
N GLY A 272 32.61 -1.10 -17.39
CA GLY A 272 32.60 -2.56 -17.38
C GLY A 272 32.58 -3.15 -18.77
N PRO A 273 32.30 -4.45 -18.92
CA PRO A 273 32.14 -5.09 -20.21
C PRO A 273 31.00 -4.45 -21.02
N PRO A 274 31.11 -4.41 -22.36
CA PRO A 274 30.08 -3.87 -23.23
C PRO A 274 28.76 -4.60 -23.06
N VAL A 275 27.64 -3.84 -23.00
CA VAL A 275 26.28 -4.38 -22.86
C VAL A 275 25.53 -4.30 -24.19
N VAL A 276 25.07 -5.45 -24.67
CA VAL A 276 24.14 -5.52 -25.80
C VAL A 276 22.71 -5.52 -25.27
N LEU A 277 22.01 -4.41 -25.46
CA LEU A 277 20.62 -4.24 -25.04
C LEU A 277 19.67 -4.55 -26.20
N SER A 278 18.76 -5.48 -26.01
CA SER A 278 17.67 -5.83 -26.92
C SER A 278 16.33 -5.63 -26.22
N ILE A 279 15.53 -4.70 -26.70
CA ILE A 279 14.16 -4.44 -26.22
C ILE A 279 13.21 -4.68 -27.39
N GLU A 280 12.18 -5.49 -27.18
CA GLU A 280 11.12 -5.75 -28.17
C GLU A 280 10.38 -4.46 -28.52
N ASN A 281 10.11 -4.27 -29.82
CA ASN A 281 9.41 -3.09 -30.30
C ASN A 281 7.97 -2.99 -29.75
N GLY A 282 7.55 -1.81 -29.32
CA GLY A 282 6.22 -1.57 -28.75
C GLY A 282 6.07 -1.95 -27.29
N LEU A 283 7.08 -2.56 -26.65
CA LEU A 283 7.03 -2.97 -25.26
C LEU A 283 6.76 -1.81 -24.29
N GLN A 284 7.22 -0.60 -24.64
CA GLN A 284 7.09 0.59 -23.79
C GLN A 284 5.63 1.02 -23.60
N GLU A 285 4.76 0.77 -24.56
CA GLU A 285 3.33 1.12 -24.52
C GLU A 285 2.49 0.09 -23.76
N LEU A 286 3.01 -1.14 -23.63
CA LEU A 286 2.32 -2.27 -23.00
C LEU A 286 2.64 -2.42 -21.51
N LEU A 287 3.73 -1.81 -21.02
CA LEU A 287 4.25 -2.05 -19.68
C LEU A 287 3.61 -1.14 -18.61
N PRO A 288 2.93 -1.72 -17.60
CA PRO A 288 2.55 -0.99 -16.40
C PRO A 288 3.78 -0.40 -15.69
N ALA A 289 3.66 0.81 -15.14
CA ALA A 289 4.77 1.52 -14.50
C ALA A 289 5.48 0.73 -13.39
N HIS A 290 4.74 -0.05 -12.61
CA HIS A 290 5.30 -0.88 -11.53
C HIS A 290 6.09 -2.08 -12.05
N VAL A 291 5.71 -2.66 -13.21
CA VAL A 291 6.46 -3.73 -13.87
C VAL A 291 7.74 -3.18 -14.46
N ALA A 292 7.69 -2.01 -15.13
CA ALA A 292 8.86 -1.32 -15.68
C ALA A 292 9.88 -0.96 -14.57
N ALA A 293 9.42 -0.46 -13.42
CA ALA A 293 10.27 -0.15 -12.27
C ALA A 293 10.95 -1.42 -11.68
N THR A 294 10.22 -2.52 -11.59
CA THR A 294 10.78 -3.80 -11.13
C THR A 294 11.79 -4.35 -12.11
N ALA A 295 11.50 -4.32 -13.42
CA ALA A 295 12.43 -4.71 -14.47
C ALA A 295 13.74 -3.89 -14.40
N HIS A 296 13.63 -2.56 -14.23
CA HIS A 296 14.80 -1.69 -14.08
C HIS A 296 15.66 -2.08 -12.86
N ARG A 297 15.04 -2.36 -11.70
CA ARG A 297 15.76 -2.79 -10.48
C ARG A 297 16.45 -4.15 -10.68
N ILE A 298 15.80 -5.10 -11.35
CA ILE A 298 16.40 -6.41 -11.65
C ILE A 298 17.62 -6.25 -12.57
N VAL A 299 17.52 -5.43 -13.62
CA VAL A 299 18.65 -5.14 -14.52
C VAL A 299 19.81 -4.48 -13.77
N LEU A 300 19.54 -3.49 -12.92
CA LEU A 300 20.56 -2.80 -12.13
C LEU A 300 21.32 -3.76 -11.21
N GLU A 301 20.60 -4.60 -10.47
CA GLU A 301 21.20 -5.56 -9.53
C GLU A 301 21.97 -6.65 -10.28
N ALA A 302 21.44 -7.16 -11.40
CA ALA A 302 22.13 -8.16 -12.22
C ALA A 302 23.42 -7.62 -12.82
N LEU A 303 23.42 -6.40 -13.37
CA LEU A 303 24.64 -5.75 -13.88
C LEU A 303 25.66 -5.50 -12.76
N THR A 304 25.19 -5.09 -11.57
CA THR A 304 26.06 -4.92 -10.41
C THR A 304 26.70 -6.25 -9.99
N ASN A 305 25.95 -7.35 -10.07
CA ASN A 305 26.46 -8.69 -9.76
C ASN A 305 27.48 -9.16 -10.83
N THR A 306 27.25 -8.86 -12.12
CA THR A 306 28.22 -9.13 -13.18
C THR A 306 29.53 -8.39 -12.93
N ALA A 307 29.49 -7.09 -12.56
CA ALA A 307 30.69 -6.32 -12.24
C ALA A 307 31.49 -6.90 -11.06
N LYS A 308 30.80 -7.48 -10.06
CA LYS A 308 31.44 -8.05 -8.86
C LYS A 308 31.96 -9.48 -9.04
N HIS A 309 31.28 -10.27 -9.87
CA HIS A 309 31.46 -11.73 -9.88
C HIS A 309 31.92 -12.30 -11.23
N ALA A 310 31.81 -11.54 -12.31
CA ALA A 310 32.17 -11.94 -13.66
C ALA A 310 33.34 -11.11 -14.21
N ALA A 311 34.47 -11.08 -13.48
CA ALA A 311 35.66 -10.27 -13.85
C ALA A 311 36.23 -10.63 -15.20
N THR A 312 35.98 -11.83 -15.75
CA THR A 312 36.44 -12.30 -17.05
C THR A 312 35.39 -12.14 -18.15
N ALA A 313 34.21 -11.54 -17.83
CA ALA A 313 33.19 -11.31 -18.85
C ALA A 313 33.68 -10.33 -19.91
N THR A 314 33.48 -10.69 -21.19
CA THR A 314 33.81 -9.85 -22.32
C THR A 314 32.61 -9.15 -22.91
N ALA A 315 31.40 -9.64 -22.64
CA ALA A 315 30.13 -9.03 -23.02
C ALA A 315 29.00 -9.39 -22.05
N VAL A 316 28.02 -8.50 -21.95
CA VAL A 316 26.76 -8.76 -21.24
C VAL A 316 25.59 -8.55 -22.19
N ARG A 317 24.63 -9.46 -22.18
CA ARG A 317 23.43 -9.34 -23.00
C ARG A 317 22.23 -9.09 -22.08
N VAL A 318 21.48 -8.01 -22.33
CA VAL A 318 20.22 -7.67 -21.64
C VAL A 318 19.11 -7.75 -22.67
N THR A 319 18.12 -8.62 -22.44
CA THR A 319 16.97 -8.84 -23.33
C THR A 319 15.68 -8.62 -22.58
N LEU A 320 14.79 -7.78 -23.12
CA LEU A 320 13.43 -7.58 -22.64
C LEU A 320 12.47 -7.94 -23.78
N ARG A 321 11.60 -8.92 -23.55
CA ARG A 321 10.62 -9.37 -24.54
C ARG A 321 9.30 -9.81 -23.87
N THR A 322 8.25 -9.79 -24.66
CA THR A 322 6.94 -10.34 -24.24
C THR A 322 6.93 -11.85 -24.40
N VAL A 323 6.44 -12.55 -23.39
CA VAL A 323 6.19 -13.99 -23.41
C VAL A 323 4.73 -14.25 -22.97
N PRO A 324 4.14 -15.42 -23.21
CA PRO A 324 2.76 -15.70 -22.83
C PRO A 324 2.46 -15.48 -21.33
N ALA A 325 3.47 -15.59 -20.47
CA ALA A 325 3.37 -15.39 -19.03
C ALA A 325 3.62 -13.92 -18.59
N GLY A 326 3.93 -12.99 -19.51
CA GLY A 326 4.20 -11.59 -19.19
C GLY A 326 5.49 -11.05 -19.83
N LEU A 327 6.20 -10.18 -19.13
CA LEU A 327 7.49 -9.63 -19.51
C LEU A 327 8.63 -10.57 -19.07
N GLU A 328 9.43 -11.06 -20.02
CA GLU A 328 10.70 -11.72 -19.71
C GLU A 328 11.83 -10.68 -19.72
N VAL A 329 12.59 -10.64 -18.62
CA VAL A 329 13.81 -9.84 -18.44
C VAL A 329 14.97 -10.81 -18.26
N ARG A 330 15.86 -10.90 -19.23
CA ARG A 330 17.03 -11.79 -19.21
C ARG A 330 18.31 -10.99 -19.25
N ILE A 331 19.21 -11.25 -18.32
CA ILE A 331 20.56 -10.69 -18.27
C ILE A 331 21.54 -11.87 -18.26
N ALA A 332 22.45 -11.93 -19.23
CA ALA A 332 23.45 -12.99 -19.33
C ALA A 332 24.84 -12.41 -19.63
N ASP A 333 25.83 -12.87 -18.89
CA ASP A 333 27.26 -12.62 -19.19
C ASP A 333 27.93 -13.86 -19.78
N ASP A 334 29.05 -13.66 -20.43
CA ASP A 334 29.90 -14.70 -21.03
C ASP A 334 31.15 -15.02 -20.19
N GLY A 335 31.18 -14.52 -18.94
CA GLY A 335 32.32 -14.68 -18.05
C GLY A 335 32.51 -16.11 -17.55
N GLY A 336 33.77 -16.59 -17.60
CA GLY A 336 34.14 -17.87 -17.01
C GLY A 336 33.96 -17.86 -15.49
N ARG A 337 33.24 -18.84 -14.94
CA ARG A 337 33.06 -19.00 -13.51
C ARG A 337 34.32 -19.58 -12.87
N PRO A 338 34.81 -19.03 -11.73
CA PRO A 338 35.81 -19.76 -10.95
C PRO A 338 35.22 -21.12 -10.51
N ALA A 339 35.92 -22.20 -10.78
CA ALA A 339 35.49 -23.60 -10.64
C ALA A 339 35.14 -24.04 -9.23
N ARG A 340 35.29 -23.20 -8.21
CA ARG A 340 34.90 -23.44 -6.81
C ARG A 340 34.40 -22.16 -6.19
N LEU A 341 33.11 -22.06 -5.88
CA LEU A 341 32.61 -21.13 -4.89
C LEU A 341 33.24 -21.53 -3.54
N SER A 342 34.22 -20.76 -3.07
CA SER A 342 34.71 -20.88 -1.72
C SER A 342 33.54 -20.59 -0.77
N GLU A 343 33.47 -21.26 0.39
CA GLU A 343 32.43 -21.01 1.42
C GLU A 343 32.35 -19.54 1.86
N LYS A 344 33.38 -18.74 1.63
CA LYS A 344 33.40 -17.29 1.82
C LYS A 344 32.47 -16.49 0.87
N ALA A 345 32.07 -17.07 -0.27
CA ALA A 345 31.13 -16.42 -1.19
C ALA A 345 29.65 -16.54 -0.77
N ARG A 346 29.32 -17.29 0.29
CA ARG A 346 27.98 -17.37 0.88
C ARG A 346 27.50 -16.08 1.59
N GLY A 347 28.37 -15.09 1.77
CA GLY A 347 28.01 -13.79 2.34
C GLY A 347 27.27 -12.83 1.39
N GLY A 348 27.04 -13.20 0.09
CA GLY A 348 26.47 -12.34 -0.96
C GLY A 348 25.08 -12.74 -1.47
N GLY A 349 24.42 -13.74 -0.90
CA GLY A 349 23.14 -14.30 -1.40
C GLY A 349 21.91 -13.37 -1.37
N TYR A 350 22.00 -12.21 -0.74
CA TYR A 350 20.89 -11.27 -0.59
C TYR A 350 20.45 -10.61 -1.91
N GLY A 351 21.33 -10.42 -2.89
CA GLY A 351 20.99 -9.81 -4.16
C GLY A 351 20.02 -10.64 -5.00
N LEU A 352 20.31 -11.96 -5.14
CA LEU A 352 19.45 -12.90 -5.88
C LEU A 352 18.12 -13.11 -5.14
N ALA A 353 18.14 -13.30 -3.82
CA ALA A 353 16.94 -13.43 -3.00
C ALA A 353 16.06 -12.19 -3.10
N GLY A 354 16.60 -10.99 -3.00
CA GLY A 354 15.85 -9.75 -3.12
C GLY A 354 15.29 -9.50 -4.53
N MET A 355 15.96 -9.99 -5.60
CA MET A 355 15.40 -9.95 -6.95
C MET A 355 14.24 -10.95 -7.11
N ALA A 356 14.34 -12.16 -6.54
CA ALA A 356 13.30 -13.18 -6.58
C ALA A 356 12.05 -12.70 -5.81
N GLU A 357 12.22 -12.18 -4.59
CA GLU A 357 11.13 -11.64 -3.78
C GLU A 357 10.36 -10.51 -4.51
N ARG A 358 11.08 -9.60 -5.19
CA ARG A 358 10.44 -8.54 -5.98
C ARG A 358 9.66 -9.08 -7.18
N ALA A 359 10.11 -10.14 -7.84
CA ALA A 359 9.36 -10.78 -8.91
C ALA A 359 8.11 -11.47 -8.36
N GLU A 360 8.21 -12.18 -7.23
CA GLU A 360 7.11 -12.88 -6.57
C GLU A 360 6.01 -11.92 -6.06
N VAL A 361 6.38 -10.73 -5.57
CA VAL A 361 5.39 -9.69 -5.16
C VAL A 361 4.47 -9.28 -6.31
N LEU A 362 4.95 -9.36 -7.55
CA LEU A 362 4.16 -9.12 -8.76
C LEU A 362 3.47 -10.39 -9.30
N GLY A 363 3.59 -11.52 -8.63
CA GLY A 363 3.08 -12.81 -9.12
C GLY A 363 3.96 -13.46 -10.19
N GLY A 364 5.19 -12.95 -10.38
CA GLY A 364 6.18 -13.48 -11.29
C GLY A 364 7.14 -14.47 -10.62
N HIS A 365 8.21 -14.82 -11.35
CA HIS A 365 9.27 -15.67 -10.81
C HIS A 365 10.63 -15.25 -11.39
N LEU A 366 11.71 -15.64 -10.70
CA LEU A 366 13.08 -15.39 -11.11
C LEU A 366 13.90 -16.68 -11.02
N THR A 367 14.70 -16.94 -12.04
CA THR A 367 15.69 -18.02 -12.08
C THR A 367 17.08 -17.46 -12.36
N ALA A 368 18.10 -18.04 -11.71
CA ALA A 368 19.48 -17.65 -11.93
C ALA A 368 20.37 -18.89 -11.95
N GLY A 369 21.24 -18.97 -12.93
CA GLY A 369 22.09 -20.13 -13.12
C GLY A 369 23.11 -20.00 -14.25
N PRO A 370 23.92 -21.05 -14.48
CA PRO A 370 24.85 -21.09 -15.62
C PRO A 370 24.11 -20.93 -16.95
N SER A 371 24.64 -20.08 -17.83
CA SER A 371 24.07 -19.88 -19.16
C SER A 371 24.53 -20.98 -20.12
N PRO A 372 23.66 -21.51 -21.00
CA PRO A 372 24.07 -22.44 -22.06
C PRO A 372 25.10 -21.83 -23.02
N GLU A 373 25.17 -20.52 -23.14
CA GLU A 373 26.08 -19.76 -23.97
C GLU A 373 27.45 -19.49 -23.29
N GLY A 374 27.65 -20.05 -22.09
CA GLY A 374 28.76 -19.72 -21.19
C GLY A 374 28.36 -18.65 -20.17
N GLY A 375 29.12 -18.52 -19.07
CA GLY A 375 28.87 -17.53 -18.03
C GLY A 375 27.63 -17.79 -17.15
N TRP A 376 26.94 -16.72 -16.74
CA TRP A 376 25.80 -16.74 -15.85
C TRP A 376 24.59 -15.98 -16.41
N ALA A 377 23.40 -16.48 -16.18
CA ALA A 377 22.17 -15.82 -16.59
C ALA A 377 21.22 -15.64 -15.41
N VAL A 378 20.57 -14.47 -15.37
CA VAL A 378 19.44 -14.16 -14.53
C VAL A 378 18.23 -13.93 -15.46
N THR A 379 17.14 -14.65 -15.23
CA THR A 379 15.91 -14.53 -16.02
C THR A 379 14.75 -14.33 -15.08
N ALA A 380 14.00 -13.23 -15.23
CA ALA A 380 12.77 -12.95 -14.52
C ALA A 380 11.60 -12.93 -15.50
N VAL A 381 10.44 -13.45 -15.06
CA VAL A 381 9.16 -13.34 -15.78
C VAL A 381 8.20 -12.60 -14.87
N LEU A 382 7.70 -11.46 -15.35
CA LEU A 382 6.81 -10.55 -14.61
C LEU A 382 5.47 -10.50 -15.35
N PRO A 383 4.33 -10.83 -14.69
CA PRO A 383 3.01 -10.72 -15.29
C PRO A 383 2.68 -9.29 -15.73
N LEU A 384 2.00 -9.14 -16.87
CA LEU A 384 1.57 -7.85 -17.43
C LEU A 384 0.13 -7.54 -17.08
#